data_997d769f7dc46d42d8ca2f4b76d4b138
#
_entry.id   997d769f7dc46d42d8ca2f4b76d4b138
#
_cell.length_a   1.000
_cell.length_b   1.000
_cell.length_c   1.000
_cell.angle_alpha   90.00
_cell.angle_beta   90.00
_cell.angle_gamma   90.00
#
_symmetry.space_group_name_H-M   'P 1'
#
loop_
_entity.id
_entity.type
_entity.pdbx_description
1 polymer ?
#
loop_
_entity_poly.entity_id
_entity_poly.type
_entity_poly.pdbx_seq_one_letter_code
_entity_poly.pdbx_strand_id
1 'polypeptide(L)'
;MRVDDSVVTLQPSLSGADAHGTPAPANQLAEPLFYRRARGYVPRPVFLPKTEQNAPYVLGTGAELKATICLTRGAEAFVGQHIGDLENPATLNFYEEVAAHLEKLLEVRPEALVCDAHPDFLSTRYAEARAEREGLPLWRLQHHAAHAAAVLAENSHYGPALALCLDGTGLGDDGTVWGGELLFMFLLRGGRGIPLRGMTAPPFSYIAPVGAGLPGRMTLAGKHDARTA
;
A
#
# COMPACT_ATOMS: atom_id res chain seq x y z
N MET A 1 -12.26 -20.10 -11.47
CA MET A 1 -11.66 -18.79 -11.24
C MET A 1 -12.77 -17.75 -11.37
N ARG A 2 -13.09 -17.05 -10.30
CA ARG A 2 -14.08 -15.97 -10.33
C ARG A 2 -13.31 -14.70 -10.69
N VAL A 3 -13.64 -14.07 -11.80
CA VAL A 3 -12.98 -12.82 -12.24
C VAL A 3 -14.06 -11.77 -12.35
N ASP A 4 -13.97 -10.75 -11.51
CA ASP A 4 -14.85 -9.59 -11.59
C ASP A 4 -14.42 -8.64 -12.71
N ASP A 5 -15.25 -7.69 -13.07
CA ASP A 5 -14.90 -6.69 -14.07
C ASP A 5 -14.13 -5.53 -13.43
N SER A 6 -13.19 -4.97 -14.19
CA SER A 6 -12.50 -3.76 -13.78
C SER A 6 -13.44 -2.56 -13.81
N VAL A 7 -13.33 -1.69 -12.81
CA VAL A 7 -14.07 -0.42 -12.74
C VAL A 7 -13.07 0.72 -12.83
N VAL A 8 -13.19 1.50 -13.87
CA VAL A 8 -12.26 2.61 -14.16
C VAL A 8 -13.03 3.88 -14.53
N THR A 9 -12.42 5.02 -14.30
CA THR A 9 -12.82 6.28 -14.93
C THR A 9 -11.68 6.76 -15.83
N LEU A 10 -12.05 7.38 -16.94
CA LEU A 10 -11.08 8.01 -17.82
C LEU A 10 -11.01 9.49 -17.45
N GLN A 11 -9.88 9.93 -16.96
CA GLN A 11 -9.65 11.35 -16.69
C GLN A 11 -8.90 11.96 -17.85
N PRO A 12 -9.31 13.17 -18.31
CA PRO A 12 -8.46 13.94 -19.21
C PRO A 12 -7.10 14.13 -18.57
N SER A 13 -6.03 13.86 -19.30
CA SER A 13 -4.68 14.11 -18.79
C SER A 13 -4.58 15.55 -18.31
N LEU A 14 -4.37 15.74 -17.01
CA LEU A 14 -4.09 17.07 -16.43
C LEU A 14 -2.65 17.53 -16.70
N SER A 15 -1.84 16.68 -17.32
CA SER A 15 -0.50 17.00 -17.76
C SER A 15 -0.56 17.82 -19.06
N GLY A 16 -0.83 19.11 -18.97
CA GLY A 16 -0.78 19.87 -20.20
C GLY A 16 -1.38 21.26 -20.22
N ALA A 17 -1.41 21.94 -19.12
CA ALA A 17 -1.25 23.39 -19.21
C ALA A 17 0.26 23.64 -19.22
N ASP A 18 0.80 24.13 -20.33
CA ASP A 18 2.13 24.72 -20.34
C ASP A 18 2.17 25.87 -19.33
N ALA A 19 3.36 26.39 -19.03
CA ALA A 19 3.54 27.53 -18.11
C ALA A 19 2.74 28.78 -18.52
N HIS A 20 2.02 28.72 -19.63
CA HIS A 20 1.22 29.80 -20.22
C HIS A 20 -0.29 29.49 -20.27
N GLY A 21 -0.72 28.37 -19.67
CA GLY A 21 -2.15 28.02 -19.58
C GLY A 21 -2.78 27.52 -20.87
N THR A 22 -1.98 27.12 -21.86
CA THR A 22 -2.49 26.55 -23.11
C THR A 22 -3.01 25.15 -22.89
N PRO A 23 -4.26 24.80 -23.21
CA PRO A 23 -4.78 23.47 -23.06
C PRO A 23 -3.96 22.46 -23.85
N ALA A 24 -3.66 21.32 -23.28
CA ALA A 24 -3.05 20.20 -24.00
C ALA A 24 -3.92 19.81 -25.21
N PRO A 25 -3.32 19.37 -26.32
CA PRO A 25 -4.09 18.95 -27.47
C PRO A 25 -5.04 17.80 -27.07
N ALA A 26 -6.28 17.86 -27.54
CA ALA A 26 -7.39 16.95 -27.23
C ALA A 26 -7.14 15.47 -27.58
N ASN A 27 -5.94 15.12 -28.06
CA ASN A 27 -5.53 13.78 -28.47
C ASN A 27 -4.66 13.03 -27.46
N GLN A 28 -4.45 13.54 -26.25
CA GLN A 28 -3.85 12.72 -25.20
C GLN A 28 -4.89 11.72 -24.71
N LEU A 29 -4.59 10.43 -24.91
CA LEU A 29 -5.42 9.33 -24.38
C LEU A 29 -5.62 9.55 -22.89
N ALA A 30 -6.88 9.59 -22.47
CA ALA A 30 -7.22 9.66 -21.06
C ALA A 30 -6.63 8.47 -20.32
N GLU A 31 -5.88 8.71 -19.25
CA GLU A 31 -5.35 7.64 -18.43
C GLU A 31 -6.46 7.04 -17.55
N PRO A 32 -6.52 5.70 -17.44
CA PRO A 32 -7.51 5.06 -16.60
C PRO A 32 -7.15 5.21 -15.11
N LEU A 33 -8.06 5.79 -14.33
CA LEU A 33 -8.02 5.74 -12.88
C LEU A 33 -8.85 4.55 -12.40
N PHE A 34 -8.22 3.63 -11.68
CA PHE A 34 -8.85 2.39 -11.25
C PHE A 34 -9.54 2.53 -9.90
N TYR A 35 -10.83 2.18 -9.83
CA TYR A 35 -11.53 1.91 -8.57
C TYR A 35 -11.46 0.44 -8.21
N ARG A 36 -11.48 -0.46 -9.22
CA ARG A 36 -11.27 -1.90 -9.08
C ARG A 36 -10.40 -2.40 -10.21
N ARG A 37 -9.40 -3.15 -9.88
CA ARG A 37 -8.49 -3.76 -10.84
C ARG A 37 -8.80 -5.24 -10.94
N ALA A 38 -9.20 -5.71 -12.12
CA ALA A 38 -9.55 -7.11 -12.37
C ALA A 38 -9.32 -7.46 -13.85
N ARG A 39 -10.31 -8.04 -14.52
CA ARG A 39 -10.20 -8.52 -15.90
C ARG A 39 -9.61 -7.47 -16.85
N GLY A 40 -8.64 -7.88 -17.67
CA GLY A 40 -7.96 -7.06 -18.68
C GLY A 40 -6.77 -6.26 -18.16
N TYR A 41 -6.65 -6.09 -16.81
CA TYR A 41 -5.59 -5.30 -16.20
C TYR A 41 -4.75 -6.06 -15.17
N VAL A 42 -5.21 -7.20 -14.72
CA VAL A 42 -4.47 -8.08 -13.81
C VAL A 42 -3.85 -9.22 -14.63
N PRO A 43 -2.62 -9.58 -14.41
CA PRO A 43 -1.62 -9.07 -13.46
C PRO A 43 -0.61 -8.09 -14.09
N ARG A 44 -1.05 -6.96 -14.63
CA ARG A 44 -0.11 -5.94 -15.14
C ARG A 44 0.64 -5.31 -13.98
N PRO A 45 1.98 -5.24 -14.00
CA PRO A 45 2.76 -4.69 -12.91
C PRO A 45 2.67 -3.17 -12.82
N VAL A 46 2.81 -2.66 -11.60
CA VAL A 46 3.25 -1.29 -11.33
C VAL A 46 4.77 -1.33 -11.20
N PHE A 47 5.46 -0.47 -11.94
CA PHE A 47 6.91 -0.42 -11.88
C PHE A 47 7.37 0.42 -10.70
N LEU A 48 8.13 -0.20 -9.82
CA LEU A 48 8.74 0.45 -8.68
C LEU A 48 10.12 1.03 -9.05
N PRO A 49 10.68 1.95 -8.25
CA PRO A 49 12.06 2.36 -8.44
C PRO A 49 12.95 1.13 -8.39
N LYS A 50 14.09 1.21 -9.06
CA LYS A 50 15.09 0.15 -8.94
C LYS A 50 15.47 0.01 -7.47
N THR A 51 14.94 -1.04 -6.86
CA THR A 51 15.32 -1.49 -5.53
C THR A 51 16.75 -2.05 -5.57
N GLU A 52 17.37 -2.20 -4.42
CA GLU A 52 18.66 -2.87 -4.31
C GLU A 52 18.58 -4.24 -5.00
N GLN A 53 19.69 -4.69 -5.58
CA GLN A 53 19.76 -5.91 -6.40
C GLN A 53 19.23 -7.18 -5.71
N ASN A 54 19.01 -7.14 -4.39
CA ASN A 54 18.55 -8.24 -3.56
C ASN A 54 17.34 -7.86 -2.69
N ALA A 55 16.45 -6.98 -3.18
CA ALA A 55 15.22 -6.69 -2.44
C ALA A 55 14.38 -7.96 -2.31
N PRO A 56 13.85 -8.28 -1.11
CA PRO A 56 13.04 -9.47 -0.91
C PRO A 56 11.74 -9.40 -1.72
N TYR A 57 11.22 -10.57 -2.10
CA TYR A 57 9.88 -10.67 -2.65
C TYR A 57 8.86 -10.53 -1.52
N VAL A 58 8.00 -9.54 -1.62
CA VAL A 58 7.08 -9.17 -0.55
C VAL A 58 5.64 -9.44 -0.98
N LEU A 59 4.88 -10.12 -0.13
CA LEU A 59 3.44 -10.24 -0.28
C LEU A 59 2.75 -9.23 0.64
N GLY A 60 2.07 -8.25 0.04
CA GLY A 60 1.16 -7.36 0.73
C GLY A 60 -0.24 -7.96 0.78
N THR A 61 -0.78 -8.15 1.97
CA THR A 61 -2.05 -8.83 2.18
C THR A 61 -3.27 -7.91 2.15
N GLY A 62 -3.05 -6.59 2.06
CA GLY A 62 -4.13 -5.60 2.01
C GLY A 62 -4.90 -5.48 3.32
N ALA A 63 -6.11 -4.90 3.21
CA ALA A 63 -7.04 -4.71 4.32
C ALA A 63 -8.29 -5.60 4.17
N GLU A 64 -9.44 -5.23 4.75
CA GLU A 64 -10.61 -6.10 4.91
C GLU A 64 -11.70 -5.93 3.85
N LEU A 65 -12.26 -4.70 3.73
CA LEU A 65 -13.49 -4.46 2.99
C LEU A 65 -13.36 -4.51 1.47
N LYS A 66 -12.23 -4.07 0.95
CA LYS A 66 -11.92 -4.05 -0.48
C LYS A 66 -10.61 -4.80 -0.72
N ALA A 67 -10.53 -6.00 -0.14
CA ALA A 67 -9.31 -6.78 -0.14
C ALA A 67 -8.79 -7.04 -1.55
N THR A 68 -7.51 -6.88 -1.69
CA THR A 68 -6.67 -7.34 -2.79
C THR A 68 -5.29 -7.62 -2.25
N ILE A 69 -4.51 -8.39 -2.97
CA ILE A 69 -3.14 -8.72 -2.60
C ILE A 69 -2.17 -8.12 -3.61
N CYS A 70 -0.95 -7.90 -3.17
CA CYS A 70 0.11 -7.44 -4.04
C CYS A 70 1.37 -8.28 -3.82
N LEU A 71 1.97 -8.80 -4.87
CA LEU A 71 3.22 -9.55 -4.80
C LEU A 71 4.31 -8.82 -5.58
N THR A 72 5.45 -8.57 -4.93
CA THR A 72 6.58 -7.94 -5.60
C THR A 72 7.54 -8.97 -6.21
N ARG A 73 8.14 -8.60 -7.33
CA ARG A 73 9.21 -9.35 -8.00
C ARG A 73 10.25 -8.36 -8.53
N GLY A 74 11.34 -8.18 -7.81
CA GLY A 74 12.31 -7.15 -8.13
C GLY A 74 11.67 -5.74 -8.11
N ALA A 75 11.76 -5.02 -9.22
CA ALA A 75 11.17 -3.69 -9.36
C ALA A 75 9.71 -3.70 -9.88
N GLU A 76 9.03 -4.80 -9.79
CA GLU A 76 7.65 -4.95 -10.26
C GLU A 76 6.74 -5.28 -9.08
N ALA A 77 5.61 -4.57 -8.96
CA ALA A 77 4.55 -4.87 -8.00
C ALA A 77 3.30 -5.34 -8.77
N PHE A 78 2.94 -6.60 -8.56
CA PHE A 78 1.79 -7.23 -9.18
C PHE A 78 0.59 -7.15 -8.25
N VAL A 79 -0.29 -6.22 -8.52
CA VAL A 79 -1.56 -6.08 -7.79
C VAL A 79 -2.53 -7.13 -8.31
N GLY A 80 -3.03 -7.97 -7.41
CA GLY A 80 -4.02 -9.00 -7.69
C GLY A 80 -5.37 -8.41 -8.10
N GLN A 81 -6.30 -9.28 -8.42
CA GLN A 81 -7.67 -8.87 -8.70
C GLN A 81 -8.37 -8.40 -7.43
N HIS A 82 -9.37 -7.54 -7.60
CA HIS A 82 -10.26 -7.18 -6.51
C HIS A 82 -10.99 -8.42 -5.99
N ILE A 83 -10.97 -8.61 -4.67
CA ILE A 83 -11.57 -9.75 -3.98
C ILE A 83 -12.82 -9.30 -3.24
N GLY A 84 -12.72 -8.20 -2.50
CA GLY A 84 -13.82 -7.62 -1.75
C GLY A 84 -13.74 -7.90 -0.25
N ASP A 85 -14.91 -7.93 0.38
CA ASP A 85 -15.06 -8.08 1.82
C ASP A 85 -14.75 -9.51 2.29
N LEU A 86 -13.82 -9.64 3.23
CA LEU A 86 -13.34 -10.92 3.73
C LEU A 86 -14.19 -11.52 4.85
N GLU A 87 -15.16 -10.82 5.40
CA GLU A 87 -16.03 -11.34 6.48
C GLU A 87 -16.80 -12.61 6.07
N ASN A 88 -16.95 -12.84 4.76
CA ASN A 88 -17.57 -14.03 4.24
C ASN A 88 -16.54 -15.17 4.07
N PRO A 89 -16.75 -16.35 4.65
CA PRO A 89 -15.83 -17.49 4.52
C PRO A 89 -15.52 -17.89 3.07
N ALA A 90 -16.50 -17.77 2.16
CA ALA A 90 -16.25 -18.08 0.75
C ALA A 90 -15.32 -17.06 0.09
N THR A 91 -15.37 -15.80 0.51
CA THR A 91 -14.46 -14.75 0.05
C THR A 91 -13.08 -14.93 0.62
N LEU A 92 -12.96 -15.34 1.90
CA LEU A 92 -11.67 -15.64 2.50
C LEU A 92 -10.98 -16.83 1.81
N ASN A 93 -11.71 -17.92 1.55
CA ASN A 93 -11.15 -19.04 0.77
C ASN A 93 -10.70 -18.59 -0.61
N PHE A 94 -11.47 -17.75 -1.27
CA PHE A 94 -11.11 -17.20 -2.57
C PHE A 94 -9.87 -16.29 -2.50
N TYR A 95 -9.72 -15.53 -1.42
CA TYR A 95 -8.53 -14.71 -1.15
C TYR A 95 -7.26 -15.58 -1.06
N GLU A 96 -7.33 -16.69 -0.34
CA GLU A 96 -6.22 -17.65 -0.23
C GLU A 96 -5.89 -18.30 -1.58
N GLU A 97 -6.92 -18.67 -2.36
CA GLU A 97 -6.73 -19.19 -3.72
C GLU A 97 -6.05 -18.17 -4.63
N VAL A 98 -6.43 -16.88 -4.56
CA VAL A 98 -5.83 -15.81 -5.36
C VAL A 98 -4.37 -15.60 -4.98
N ALA A 99 -4.04 -15.64 -3.68
CA ALA A 99 -2.67 -15.55 -3.20
C ALA A 99 -1.80 -16.66 -3.79
N ALA A 100 -2.24 -17.91 -3.61
CA ALA A 100 -1.52 -19.08 -4.12
C ALA A 100 -1.41 -19.09 -5.66
N HIS A 101 -2.47 -18.63 -6.34
CA HIS A 101 -2.47 -18.54 -7.79
C HIS A 101 -1.49 -17.49 -8.31
N LEU A 102 -1.42 -16.32 -7.67
CA LEU A 102 -0.50 -15.25 -8.06
C LEU A 102 0.97 -15.69 -7.90
N GLU A 103 1.29 -16.35 -6.79
CA GLU A 103 2.63 -16.91 -6.55
C GLU A 103 3.02 -17.94 -7.62
N LYS A 104 2.09 -18.84 -7.95
CA LYS A 104 2.31 -19.85 -8.99
C LYS A 104 2.46 -19.22 -10.37
N LEU A 105 1.65 -18.21 -10.70
CA LEU A 105 1.66 -17.53 -11.99
C LEU A 105 2.98 -16.78 -12.21
N LEU A 106 3.48 -16.12 -11.17
CA LEU A 106 4.71 -15.34 -11.23
C LEU A 106 5.97 -16.17 -10.95
N GLU A 107 5.79 -17.43 -10.55
CA GLU A 107 6.88 -18.33 -10.12
C GLU A 107 7.72 -17.72 -8.98
N VAL A 108 7.05 -17.01 -8.06
CA VAL A 108 7.67 -16.30 -6.95
C VAL A 108 7.14 -16.85 -5.64
N ARG A 109 8.02 -17.03 -4.66
CA ARG A 109 7.66 -17.27 -3.27
C ARG A 109 7.97 -16.02 -2.45
N PRO A 110 7.03 -15.53 -1.66
CA PRO A 110 7.30 -14.42 -0.75
C PRO A 110 8.42 -14.75 0.23
N GLU A 111 9.28 -13.80 0.47
CA GLU A 111 10.35 -13.85 1.47
C GLU A 111 10.00 -12.99 2.69
N ALA A 112 8.95 -12.18 2.58
CA ALA A 112 8.40 -11.36 3.65
C ALA A 112 6.92 -11.06 3.40
N LEU A 113 6.20 -10.73 4.47
CA LEU A 113 4.80 -10.35 4.43
C LEU A 113 4.60 -8.93 4.97
N VAL A 114 3.64 -8.22 4.40
CA VAL A 114 3.17 -6.92 4.89
C VAL A 114 1.67 -6.97 5.04
N CYS A 115 1.15 -6.60 6.20
CA CYS A 115 -0.28 -6.54 6.48
C CYS A 115 -0.68 -5.19 7.07
N ASP A 116 -1.98 -4.97 7.18
CA ASP A 116 -2.54 -3.83 7.92
C ASP A 116 -2.17 -3.92 9.41
N ALA A 117 -2.11 -2.77 10.08
CA ALA A 117 -1.87 -2.71 11.51
C ALA A 117 -3.07 -3.21 12.34
N HIS A 118 -4.29 -3.25 11.75
CA HIS A 118 -5.50 -3.68 12.44
C HIS A 118 -5.47 -5.19 12.77
N PRO A 119 -5.50 -5.59 14.06
CA PRO A 119 -5.29 -6.98 14.46
C PRO A 119 -6.46 -7.90 14.12
N ASP A 120 -7.66 -7.35 13.96
CA ASP A 120 -8.87 -8.14 13.74
C ASP A 120 -9.18 -8.39 12.28
N PHE A 121 -8.48 -7.76 11.35
CA PHE A 121 -8.69 -8.03 9.93
C PHE A 121 -8.32 -9.48 9.59
N LEU A 122 -9.15 -10.14 8.83
CA LEU A 122 -8.89 -11.52 8.38
C LEU A 122 -7.66 -11.59 7.47
N SER A 123 -7.39 -10.54 6.69
CA SER A 123 -6.15 -10.39 5.93
C SER A 123 -4.91 -10.34 6.82
N THR A 124 -4.99 -9.65 7.97
CA THR A 124 -3.91 -9.57 8.97
C THR A 124 -3.70 -10.94 9.63
N ARG A 125 -4.78 -11.59 10.07
CA ARG A 125 -4.72 -12.94 10.66
C ARG A 125 -4.16 -13.98 9.68
N TYR A 126 -4.52 -13.89 8.41
CA TYR A 126 -3.93 -14.72 7.36
C TYR A 126 -2.42 -14.49 7.27
N ALA A 127 -1.97 -13.22 7.27
CA ALA A 127 -0.56 -12.89 7.20
C ALA A 127 0.22 -13.41 8.41
N GLU A 128 -0.34 -13.27 9.63
CA GLU A 128 0.25 -13.77 10.86
C GLU A 128 0.41 -15.29 10.86
N ALA A 129 -0.68 -16.01 10.57
CA ALA A 129 -0.67 -17.47 10.53
C ALA A 129 0.30 -17.99 9.46
N ARG A 130 0.39 -17.29 8.32
CA ARG A 130 1.30 -17.63 7.25
C ARG A 130 2.76 -17.35 7.63
N ALA A 131 3.04 -16.18 8.21
CA ALA A 131 4.37 -15.79 8.66
C ALA A 131 4.92 -16.79 9.68
N GLU A 132 4.09 -17.18 10.66
CA GLU A 132 4.44 -18.18 11.66
C GLU A 132 4.71 -19.57 11.03
N ARG A 133 3.82 -20.04 10.16
CA ARG A 133 3.94 -21.34 9.49
C ARG A 133 5.18 -21.46 8.62
N GLU A 134 5.52 -20.37 7.90
CA GLU A 134 6.60 -20.35 6.91
C GLU A 134 7.91 -19.75 7.44
N GLY A 135 7.90 -19.21 8.67
CA GLY A 135 9.07 -18.59 9.30
C GLY A 135 9.47 -17.28 8.62
N LEU A 136 8.50 -16.54 8.06
CA LEU A 136 8.74 -15.32 7.30
C LEU A 136 8.65 -14.07 8.19
N PRO A 137 9.46 -13.05 7.93
CA PRO A 137 9.28 -11.75 8.56
C PRO A 137 7.93 -11.15 8.18
N LEU A 138 7.25 -10.55 9.17
CA LEU A 138 5.97 -9.87 9.01
C LEU A 138 6.10 -8.41 9.43
N TRP A 139 5.69 -7.50 8.56
CA TRP A 139 5.59 -6.08 8.86
C TRP A 139 4.12 -5.63 8.89
N ARG A 140 3.82 -4.79 9.87
CA ARG A 140 2.53 -4.13 9.97
C ARG A 140 2.65 -2.70 9.50
N LEU A 141 1.72 -2.27 8.67
CA LEU A 141 1.70 -0.94 8.09
C LEU A 141 0.41 -0.23 8.49
N GLN A 142 0.54 1.01 8.94
CA GLN A 142 -0.61 1.84 9.26
C GLN A 142 -1.44 2.09 8.00
N HIS A 143 -2.77 2.01 8.13
CA HIS A 143 -3.74 1.98 7.04
C HIS A 143 -3.60 3.16 6.07
N HIS A 144 -3.64 4.39 6.57
CA HIS A 144 -3.53 5.59 5.73
C HIS A 144 -2.15 5.76 5.10
N ALA A 145 -1.09 5.30 5.80
CA ALA A 145 0.26 5.25 5.22
C ALA A 145 0.34 4.26 4.05
N ALA A 146 -0.39 3.15 4.12
CA ALA A 146 -0.50 2.19 3.02
C ALA A 146 -1.19 2.81 1.80
N HIS A 147 -2.30 3.54 2.00
CA HIS A 147 -2.98 4.29 0.94
C HIS A 147 -2.05 5.31 0.27
N ALA A 148 -1.39 6.13 1.07
CA ALA A 148 -0.45 7.12 0.55
C ALA A 148 0.71 6.48 -0.23
N ALA A 149 1.31 5.42 0.31
CA ALA A 149 2.41 4.71 -0.34
C ALA A 149 1.98 4.08 -1.68
N ALA A 150 0.77 3.52 -1.76
CA ALA A 150 0.24 2.95 -2.99
C ALA A 150 0.10 4.00 -4.10
N VAL A 151 -0.47 5.17 -3.78
CA VAL A 151 -0.61 6.28 -4.73
C VAL A 151 0.75 6.80 -5.20
N LEU A 152 1.70 6.97 -4.28
CA LEU A 152 3.05 7.41 -4.61
C LEU A 152 3.76 6.41 -5.54
N ALA A 153 3.63 5.12 -5.24
CA ALA A 153 4.23 4.05 -6.04
C ALA A 153 3.63 3.99 -7.46
N GLU A 154 2.29 4.06 -7.59
CA GLU A 154 1.60 4.04 -8.87
C GLU A 154 1.98 5.21 -9.76
N ASN A 155 2.23 6.38 -9.15
CA ASN A 155 2.65 7.60 -9.86
C ASN A 155 4.18 7.76 -9.96
N SER A 156 4.95 6.74 -9.60
CA SER A 156 6.41 6.76 -9.64
C SER A 156 7.02 7.95 -8.89
N HIS A 157 6.36 8.40 -7.83
CA HIS A 157 6.84 9.51 -6.99
C HIS A 157 7.61 8.97 -5.78
N TYR A 158 8.89 9.33 -5.67
CA TYR A 158 9.80 8.80 -4.65
C TYR A 158 10.44 9.89 -3.79
N GLY A 159 9.99 11.12 -3.96
CA GLY A 159 10.37 12.25 -3.13
C GLY A 159 9.47 12.42 -1.91
N PRO A 160 9.79 13.40 -1.04
CA PRO A 160 8.86 13.80 0.01
C PRO A 160 7.52 14.24 -0.57
N ALA A 161 6.43 13.86 0.09
CA ALA A 161 5.09 14.20 -0.33
C ALA A 161 4.18 14.47 0.87
N LEU A 162 3.20 15.33 0.64
CA LEU A 162 2.11 15.55 1.56
C LEU A 162 0.89 14.78 1.04
N ALA A 163 0.42 13.81 1.81
CA ALA A 163 -0.70 12.96 1.46
C ALA A 163 -1.93 13.35 2.27
N LEU A 164 -3.02 13.67 1.59
CA LEU A 164 -4.34 13.85 2.19
C LEU A 164 -5.11 12.54 2.00
N CYS A 165 -5.32 11.80 3.09
CA CYS A 165 -6.07 10.56 3.10
C CYS A 165 -7.48 10.85 3.62
N LEU A 166 -8.48 10.74 2.74
CA LEU A 166 -9.90 10.99 3.07
C LEU A 166 -10.64 9.68 3.28
N ASP A 167 -10.03 8.77 4.02
CA ASP A 167 -10.65 7.50 4.37
C ASP A 167 -11.60 7.66 5.56
N GLY A 168 -12.58 6.74 5.67
CA GLY A 168 -13.55 6.79 6.74
C GLY A 168 -12.99 6.39 8.09
N THR A 169 -12.20 5.31 8.11
CA THR A 169 -11.60 4.76 9.33
C THR A 169 -10.35 3.95 9.04
N GLY A 170 -9.35 4.10 9.90
CA GLY A 170 -8.15 3.27 9.93
C GLY A 170 -7.58 3.24 11.36
N LEU A 171 -6.92 2.15 11.72
CA LEU A 171 -6.28 2.07 13.03
C LEU A 171 -5.03 2.97 13.05
N GLY A 172 -5.01 3.93 13.95
CA GLY A 172 -3.86 4.79 14.20
C GLY A 172 -2.78 4.11 15.01
N ASP A 173 -1.55 4.61 14.92
CA ASP A 173 -0.42 4.10 15.73
C ASP A 173 -0.61 4.32 17.24
N ASP A 174 -1.47 5.24 17.60
CA ASP A 174 -1.86 5.54 18.98
C ASP A 174 -3.00 4.62 19.49
N GLY A 175 -3.45 3.68 18.67
CA GLY A 175 -4.54 2.77 18.97
C GLY A 175 -5.93 3.40 18.88
N THR A 176 -6.03 4.63 18.37
CA THR A 176 -7.32 5.29 18.11
C THR A 176 -7.77 5.08 16.66
N VAL A 177 -9.04 5.38 16.39
CA VAL A 177 -9.57 5.39 15.04
C VAL A 177 -9.23 6.72 14.39
N TRP A 178 -8.47 6.65 13.29
CA TRP A 178 -8.17 7.79 12.43
C TRP A 178 -9.18 7.86 11.29
N GLY A 179 -9.44 9.07 10.79
CA GLY A 179 -10.35 9.33 9.69
C GLY A 179 -9.66 10.05 8.53
N GLY A 180 -10.06 11.31 8.29
CA GLY A 180 -9.39 12.15 7.29
C GLY A 180 -8.06 12.69 7.80
N GLU A 181 -6.95 12.19 7.26
CA GLU A 181 -5.61 12.45 7.78
C GLU A 181 -4.71 13.17 6.78
N LEU A 182 -3.85 14.03 7.31
CA LEU A 182 -2.80 14.69 6.54
C LEU A 182 -1.45 14.10 6.97
N LEU A 183 -0.80 13.35 6.08
CA LEU A 183 0.45 12.65 6.34
C LEU A 183 1.59 13.26 5.55
N PHE A 184 2.74 13.42 6.18
CA PHE A 184 3.97 13.72 5.47
C PHE A 184 4.72 12.41 5.19
N MET A 185 4.84 12.07 3.91
CA MET A 185 5.49 10.85 3.43
C MET A 185 6.90 11.14 2.96
N PHE A 186 7.84 10.27 3.29
CA PHE A 186 9.19 10.31 2.73
C PHE A 186 9.79 8.91 2.65
N LEU A 187 10.60 8.69 1.61
CA LEU A 187 11.32 7.45 1.43
C LEU A 187 12.67 7.52 2.10
N LEU A 188 12.95 6.62 3.03
CA LEU A 188 14.29 6.48 3.61
C LEU A 188 15.19 5.76 2.60
N ARG A 189 16.09 6.53 1.95
CA ARG A 189 17.12 5.93 1.10
C ARG A 189 18.11 5.13 1.97
N GLY A 190 18.33 3.87 1.59
CA GLY A 190 19.44 3.07 2.12
C GLY A 190 19.10 2.13 3.26
N GLY A 191 17.86 1.72 3.46
CA GLY A 191 17.53 0.57 4.33
C GLY A 191 17.96 0.68 5.80
N ARG A 192 18.50 1.82 6.22
CA ARG A 192 18.82 2.10 7.61
C ARG A 192 17.66 2.78 8.29
N GLY A 193 16.52 2.07 8.32
CA GLY A 193 15.52 2.38 9.31
C GLY A 193 16.13 2.22 10.69
N ILE A 194 15.68 3.01 11.66
CA ILE A 194 16.08 2.85 13.06
C ILE A 194 15.75 1.41 13.43
N PRO A 195 16.74 0.56 13.77
CA PRO A 195 16.46 -0.83 14.06
C PRO A 195 15.65 -0.90 15.35
N LEU A 196 14.37 -1.16 15.23
CA LEU A 196 13.65 -1.82 16.31
C LEU A 196 14.26 -3.22 16.39
N ARG A 197 14.78 -3.58 17.54
CA ARG A 197 15.53 -4.81 17.84
C ARG A 197 15.07 -5.99 16.99
N GLY A 198 15.85 -6.32 15.93
CA GLY A 198 15.61 -7.49 15.08
C GLY A 198 14.75 -7.29 13.83
N MET A 199 14.27 -6.08 13.52
CA MET A 199 13.51 -5.78 12.32
C MET A 199 14.18 -4.65 11.53
N THR A 200 14.42 -4.86 10.26
CA THR A 200 14.68 -3.77 9.31
C THR A 200 13.37 -2.99 9.15
N ALA A 201 13.40 -1.68 9.34
CA ALA A 201 12.21 -0.84 9.15
C ALA A 201 11.69 -0.97 7.72
N PRO A 202 10.37 -0.88 7.50
CA PRO A 202 9.81 -0.85 6.17
C PRO A 202 10.43 0.29 5.36
N PRO A 203 10.49 0.17 4.01
CA PRO A 203 11.14 1.16 3.16
C PRO A 203 10.49 2.54 3.17
N PHE A 204 9.35 2.67 3.82
CA PHE A 204 8.62 3.93 3.98
C PHE A 204 8.53 4.31 5.45
N SER A 205 8.80 5.57 5.73
CA SER A 205 8.47 6.19 7.02
C SER A 205 7.52 7.35 6.75
N TYR A 206 6.56 7.52 7.61
CA TYR A 206 5.66 8.66 7.59
C TYR A 206 5.76 9.41 8.92
N ILE A 207 5.43 10.67 8.89
CA ILE A 207 5.27 11.48 10.10
C ILE A 207 3.78 11.49 10.42
N ALA A 208 3.46 11.25 11.67
CA ALA A 208 2.09 11.27 12.17
C ALA A 208 1.35 12.58 11.83
N PRO A 209 0.02 12.58 11.86
CA PRO A 209 -0.81 13.66 11.36
C PRO A 209 -0.39 15.03 11.88
N VAL A 210 -0.38 16.01 11.00
CA VAL A 210 -0.28 17.41 11.38
C VAL A 210 -1.63 17.75 12.01
N GLY A 211 -1.75 17.59 13.34
CA GLY A 211 -2.98 17.87 14.06
C GLY A 211 -3.49 19.26 13.72
N ALA A 212 -4.76 19.38 13.42
CA ALA A 212 -5.42 20.65 13.22
C ALA A 212 -5.24 21.51 14.47
N GLY A 213 -4.26 22.40 14.43
CA GLY A 213 -4.13 23.44 15.47
C GLY A 213 -2.75 23.80 15.99
N LEU A 214 -1.65 23.15 15.57
CA LEU A 214 -0.33 23.58 16.05
C LEU A 214 0.70 23.65 14.93
N PRO A 215 1.27 24.83 14.67
CA PRO A 215 2.44 24.95 13.82
C PRO A 215 3.65 24.38 14.57
N GLY A 216 4.26 23.33 14.04
CA GLY A 216 5.66 23.06 14.31
C GLY A 216 6.04 21.84 15.14
N ARG A 217 5.20 20.84 15.36
CA ARG A 217 5.68 19.56 15.90
C ARG A 217 5.53 18.44 14.88
N MET A 218 6.66 18.11 14.25
CA MET A 218 6.82 16.90 13.47
C MET A 218 7.24 15.78 14.42
N THR A 219 6.44 14.74 14.54
CA THR A 219 6.79 13.55 15.31
C THR A 219 7.11 12.42 14.35
N LEU A 220 8.32 11.87 14.41
CA LEU A 220 8.70 10.69 13.62
C LEU A 220 7.92 9.48 14.16
N ALA A 221 7.10 8.85 13.34
CA ALA A 221 6.47 7.59 13.70
C ALA A 221 7.53 6.51 13.87
N GLY A 222 7.70 6.03 15.08
CA GLY A 222 8.71 5.03 15.45
C GLY A 222 9.19 5.15 16.89
N LYS A 223 8.89 6.25 17.59
CA LYS A 223 9.05 6.37 19.04
C LYS A 223 7.97 7.28 19.56
N HIS A 224 6.89 6.70 20.01
CA HIS A 224 6.04 7.37 20.96
C HIS A 224 6.68 7.30 22.33
N ASP A 225 7.30 8.40 22.72
CA ASP A 225 7.36 8.73 24.13
C ASP A 225 6.22 9.74 24.40
N ALA A 226 5.11 9.21 24.88
CA ALA A 226 3.93 10.00 25.26
C ALA A 226 4.17 10.80 26.56
N ARG A 227 5.42 11.15 26.84
CA ARG A 227 5.81 11.88 28.05
C ARG A 227 6.63 13.10 27.72
N THR A 228 6.02 14.07 27.10
CA THR A 228 6.36 15.49 27.34
C THR A 228 5.21 16.33 26.79
N ALA A 229 4.26 16.55 27.67
CA ALA A 229 3.32 17.64 27.56
C ALA A 229 4.03 18.95 27.78
#